data_4388a831ad908a2d8711eecf787d530d
#
_entry.id   4388a831ad908a2d8711eecf787d530d
#
_cell.length_a   1.000
_cell.length_b   1.000
_cell.length_c   1.000
_cell.angle_alpha   90.00
_cell.angle_beta   90.00
_cell.angle_gamma   90.00
#
_symmetry.space_group_name_H-M   'P 1'
#
loop_
_entity.id
_entity.type
_entity.pdbx_description
1 polymer ?
#
loop_
_entity_poly.entity_id
_entity_poly.type
_entity_poly.pdbx_seq_one_letter_code
_entity_poly.pdbx_strand_id
1 'polypeptide(L)'
;VDLSKKFGCTPEQALPLLQLAQAKGIKVMGLSFHVGSQVPHARRHVQAINACREIMEQAWDLGRKPWVLDIGGGFPVDYEGGEFDIDGFCAPIREALAKLPATVQKIAEPGRFISAPAMTSVSSVMGKAHRGDKIWYYLDDGLYGSYNGQLYDHVTYPVSTPYAHGELHNAVLSGPTCDSVDVIRDGIMLPDLAIGELVVGRVMGAYTWASASTFNFF
;
A
#
# COMPACT_ATOMS: atom_id res chain seq x y z
N VAL A 1 1.59 8.14 -8.71
CA VAL A 1 2.23 7.49 -9.86
C VAL A 1 1.17 7.23 -10.91
N ASP A 2 1.43 7.61 -12.16
CA ASP A 2 0.55 7.31 -13.29
C ASP A 2 0.84 5.89 -13.80
N LEU A 3 0.01 4.92 -13.40
CA LEU A 3 0.18 3.52 -13.76
C LEU A 3 -0.14 3.25 -15.25
N SER A 4 -0.91 4.13 -15.89
CA SER A 4 -1.28 3.99 -17.31
C SER A 4 -0.09 4.09 -18.27
N LYS A 5 1.03 4.64 -17.80
CA LYS A 5 2.28 4.71 -18.58
C LYS A 5 2.93 3.35 -18.80
N LYS A 6 2.65 2.36 -17.96
CA LYS A 6 3.27 1.03 -18.02
C LYS A 6 2.27 -0.07 -18.35
N PHE A 7 1.02 0.04 -17.92
CA PHE A 7 0.03 -1.02 -17.99
C PHE A 7 -1.30 -0.53 -18.55
N GLY A 8 -2.07 -1.48 -19.11
CA GLY A 8 -3.43 -1.25 -19.56
C GLY A 8 -3.53 -0.52 -20.91
N CYS A 9 -4.71 -0.05 -21.19
CA CYS A 9 -5.05 0.73 -22.37
C CYS A 9 -5.93 1.92 -21.98
N THR A 10 -6.09 2.89 -22.87
CA THR A 10 -7.06 3.97 -22.65
C THR A 10 -8.49 3.47 -22.85
N PRO A 11 -9.51 4.17 -22.30
CA PRO A 11 -10.91 3.79 -22.52
C PRO A 11 -11.27 3.67 -24.00
N GLU A 12 -10.74 4.56 -24.86
CA GLU A 12 -10.99 4.59 -26.30
C GLU A 12 -10.39 3.37 -27.03
N GLN A 13 -9.32 2.79 -26.48
CA GLN A 13 -8.66 1.62 -27.02
C GLN A 13 -9.36 0.31 -26.60
N ALA A 14 -10.19 0.31 -25.56
CA ALA A 14 -10.77 -0.90 -24.99
C ALA A 14 -11.66 -1.65 -25.98
N LEU A 15 -12.61 -0.98 -26.66
CA LEU A 15 -13.48 -1.61 -27.64
C LEU A 15 -12.72 -2.17 -28.85
N PRO A 16 -11.79 -1.43 -29.50
CA PRO A 16 -10.92 -2.00 -30.54
C PRO A 16 -10.15 -3.23 -30.09
N LEU A 17 -9.62 -3.25 -28.86
CA LEU A 17 -8.92 -4.42 -28.29
C LEU A 17 -9.86 -5.61 -28.09
N LEU A 18 -11.07 -5.39 -27.59
CA LEU A 18 -12.09 -6.43 -27.49
C LEU A 18 -12.44 -7.04 -28.86
N GLN A 19 -12.53 -6.21 -29.91
CA GLN A 19 -12.76 -6.65 -31.28
C GLN A 19 -11.60 -7.51 -31.81
N LEU A 20 -10.37 -7.03 -31.60
CA LEU A 20 -9.16 -7.77 -32.00
C LEU A 20 -9.04 -9.11 -31.27
N ALA A 21 -9.30 -9.15 -29.97
CA ALA A 21 -9.29 -10.37 -29.18
C ALA A 21 -10.29 -11.40 -29.74
N GLN A 22 -11.51 -10.98 -30.06
CA GLN A 22 -12.52 -11.82 -30.64
C GLN A 22 -12.08 -12.37 -32.02
N ALA A 23 -11.52 -11.49 -32.89
CA ALA A 23 -11.03 -11.91 -34.19
C ALA A 23 -9.91 -12.96 -34.10
N LYS A 24 -9.16 -12.96 -33.00
CA LYS A 24 -8.11 -13.93 -32.69
C LYS A 24 -8.62 -15.15 -31.88
N GLY A 25 -9.92 -15.29 -31.64
CA GLY A 25 -10.48 -16.39 -30.86
C GLY A 25 -10.21 -16.30 -29.36
N ILE A 26 -9.76 -15.13 -28.85
CA ILE A 26 -9.50 -14.92 -27.43
C ILE A 26 -10.81 -14.53 -26.73
N LYS A 27 -11.17 -15.28 -25.70
CA LYS A 27 -12.34 -14.99 -24.87
C LYS A 27 -11.95 -13.98 -23.77
N VAL A 28 -12.38 -12.74 -23.93
CA VAL A 28 -12.24 -11.72 -22.88
C VAL A 28 -13.39 -11.86 -21.89
N MET A 29 -13.08 -12.02 -20.62
CA MET A 29 -14.03 -12.26 -19.56
C MET A 29 -14.59 -10.96 -18.95
N GLY A 30 -13.78 -9.89 -18.93
CA GLY A 30 -14.17 -8.67 -18.27
C GLY A 30 -13.18 -7.53 -18.46
N LEU A 31 -13.35 -6.51 -17.64
CA LEU A 31 -12.47 -5.38 -17.53
C LEU A 31 -11.86 -5.34 -16.14
N SER A 32 -10.63 -4.83 -16.04
CA SER A 32 -9.99 -4.53 -14.76
C SER A 32 -9.32 -3.17 -14.80
N PHE A 33 -9.20 -2.55 -13.64
CA PHE A 33 -8.44 -1.32 -13.47
C PHE A 33 -7.72 -1.29 -12.12
N HIS A 34 -6.75 -0.41 -12.00
CA HIS A 34 -6.10 -0.11 -10.73
C HIS A 34 -5.91 1.41 -10.60
N VAL A 35 -6.41 1.99 -9.51
CA VAL A 35 -6.45 3.45 -9.30
C VAL A 35 -5.19 4.03 -8.65
N GLY A 36 -4.22 3.19 -8.35
CA GLY A 36 -3.01 3.52 -7.60
C GLY A 36 -3.07 3.00 -6.17
N SER A 37 -1.94 3.12 -5.44
CA SER A 37 -1.83 2.71 -4.05
C SER A 37 -2.27 3.84 -3.11
N GLN A 38 -2.79 3.50 -1.91
CA GLN A 38 -3.15 4.48 -0.87
C GLN A 38 -4.03 5.62 -1.39
N VAL A 39 -5.12 5.31 -2.06
CA VAL A 39 -6.00 6.32 -2.63
C VAL A 39 -6.82 6.99 -1.52
N PRO A 40 -6.67 8.30 -1.27
CA PRO A 40 -7.30 8.95 -0.13
C PRO A 40 -8.83 9.09 -0.25
N HIS A 41 -9.36 9.03 -1.48
CA HIS A 41 -10.79 9.24 -1.73
C HIS A 41 -11.33 8.23 -2.74
N ALA A 42 -12.49 7.64 -2.47
CA ALA A 42 -13.20 6.68 -3.32
C ALA A 42 -13.56 7.21 -4.72
N ARG A 43 -13.51 8.53 -4.93
CA ARG A 43 -13.85 9.17 -6.21
C ARG A 43 -13.13 8.55 -7.41
N ARG A 44 -11.86 8.17 -7.25
CA ARG A 44 -11.10 7.54 -8.34
C ARG A 44 -11.66 6.17 -8.73
N HIS A 45 -12.03 5.36 -7.75
CA HIS A 45 -12.72 4.09 -8.00
C HIS A 45 -14.06 4.33 -8.70
N VAL A 46 -14.87 5.27 -8.22
CA VAL A 46 -16.17 5.60 -8.81
C VAL A 46 -16.04 6.05 -10.27
N GLN A 47 -15.04 6.90 -10.57
CA GLN A 47 -14.78 7.35 -11.94
C GLN A 47 -14.38 6.18 -12.85
N ALA A 48 -13.49 5.29 -12.39
CA ALA A 48 -13.05 4.13 -13.16
C ALA A 48 -14.17 3.10 -13.35
N ILE A 49 -15.00 2.86 -12.32
CA ILE A 49 -16.19 1.99 -12.43
C ILE A 49 -17.16 2.53 -13.48
N ASN A 50 -17.44 3.83 -13.48
CA ASN A 50 -18.34 4.43 -14.47
C ASN A 50 -17.77 4.31 -15.89
N ALA A 51 -16.49 4.58 -16.10
CA ALA A 51 -15.85 4.42 -17.40
C ALA A 51 -15.89 2.96 -17.88
N CYS A 52 -15.60 1.99 -17.00
CA CYS A 52 -15.73 0.58 -17.35
C CYS A 52 -17.16 0.17 -17.66
N ARG A 53 -18.15 0.69 -16.92
CA ARG A 53 -19.58 0.45 -17.19
C ARG A 53 -19.96 0.91 -18.59
N GLU A 54 -19.57 2.12 -18.99
CA GLU A 54 -19.85 2.65 -20.33
C GLU A 54 -19.22 1.78 -21.44
N ILE A 55 -17.98 1.31 -21.24
CA ILE A 55 -17.33 0.39 -22.17
C ILE A 55 -18.06 -0.95 -22.23
N MET A 56 -18.50 -1.49 -21.09
CA MET A 56 -19.25 -2.76 -21.02
C MET A 56 -20.60 -2.64 -21.74
N GLU A 57 -21.33 -1.56 -21.51
CA GLU A 57 -22.62 -1.28 -22.19
C GLU A 57 -22.45 -1.26 -23.70
N GLN A 58 -21.47 -0.52 -24.22
CA GLN A 58 -21.15 -0.50 -25.65
C GLN A 58 -20.71 -1.88 -26.19
N ALA A 59 -19.98 -2.66 -25.39
CA ALA A 59 -19.58 -4.03 -25.77
C ALA A 59 -20.81 -4.97 -25.83
N TRP A 60 -21.77 -4.83 -24.95
CA TRP A 60 -23.04 -5.61 -24.98
C TRP A 60 -23.90 -5.29 -26.20
N ASP A 61 -24.00 -4.03 -26.58
CA ASP A 61 -24.71 -3.60 -27.80
C ASP A 61 -24.09 -4.21 -29.06
N LEU A 62 -22.79 -4.46 -29.05
CA LEU A 62 -22.07 -5.15 -30.12
C LEU A 62 -22.12 -6.69 -29.99
N GLY A 63 -22.95 -7.23 -29.10
CA GLY A 63 -23.08 -8.67 -28.86
C GLY A 63 -21.92 -9.30 -28.06
N ARG A 64 -21.05 -8.48 -27.51
CA ARG A 64 -19.94 -8.90 -26.62
C ARG A 64 -20.43 -8.83 -25.19
N LYS A 65 -20.14 -9.85 -24.39
CA LYS A 65 -20.68 -9.95 -23.03
C LYS A 65 -19.56 -10.08 -21.99
N PRO A 66 -18.72 -9.03 -21.76
CA PRO A 66 -17.87 -9.02 -20.58
C PRO A 66 -18.74 -9.03 -19.33
N TRP A 67 -18.51 -10.00 -18.41
CA TRP A 67 -19.35 -10.18 -17.22
C TRP A 67 -18.55 -10.08 -15.92
N VAL A 68 -17.29 -9.71 -16.00
CA VAL A 68 -16.44 -9.48 -14.83
C VAL A 68 -15.99 -8.03 -14.82
N LEU A 69 -16.12 -7.37 -13.69
CA LEU A 69 -15.44 -6.12 -13.40
C LEU A 69 -14.57 -6.29 -12.17
N ASP A 70 -13.26 -6.18 -12.35
CA ASP A 70 -12.29 -6.12 -11.27
C ASP A 70 -11.92 -4.66 -11.01
N ILE A 71 -12.22 -4.17 -9.82
CA ILE A 71 -11.97 -2.80 -9.40
C ILE A 71 -10.57 -2.60 -8.82
N GLY A 72 -9.74 -3.64 -8.86
CA GLY A 72 -8.36 -3.61 -8.40
C GLY A 72 -8.20 -3.32 -6.92
N GLY A 73 -7.03 -2.80 -6.58
CA GLY A 73 -6.65 -2.42 -5.21
C GLY A 73 -6.71 -0.91 -4.98
N GLY A 74 -5.79 -0.42 -4.15
CA GLY A 74 -5.66 1.00 -3.82
C GLY A 74 -6.42 1.42 -2.57
N PHE A 75 -7.11 0.49 -1.91
CA PHE A 75 -7.79 0.74 -0.63
C PHE A 75 -6.76 1.16 0.43
N PRO A 76 -6.98 2.30 1.11
CA PRO A 76 -5.98 2.89 1.97
C PRO A 76 -5.95 2.25 3.35
N VAL A 77 -4.80 2.42 4.00
CA VAL A 77 -4.56 2.10 5.41
C VAL A 77 -4.09 3.37 6.10
N ASP A 78 -4.52 3.58 7.33
CA ASP A 78 -3.99 4.63 8.17
C ASP A 78 -2.68 4.17 8.83
N TYR A 79 -1.59 4.85 8.49
CA TYR A 79 -0.28 4.66 9.11
C TYR A 79 -0.04 5.60 10.30
N GLU A 80 -0.97 6.51 10.60
CA GLU A 80 -0.85 7.42 11.74
C GLU A 80 -1.44 6.83 13.02
N GLY A 81 -2.08 5.65 12.92
CA GLY A 81 -2.62 4.88 14.04
C GLY A 81 -4.08 5.21 14.39
N GLY A 82 -4.79 5.88 13.49
CA GLY A 82 -6.23 6.07 13.56
C GLY A 82 -7.03 4.86 13.06
N GLU A 83 -8.34 4.93 13.17
CA GLU A 83 -9.27 4.01 12.53
C GLU A 83 -9.70 4.57 11.18
N PHE A 84 -9.40 3.84 10.10
CA PHE A 84 -9.86 4.20 8.77
C PHE A 84 -11.32 3.75 8.59
N ASP A 85 -12.23 4.72 8.30
CA ASP A 85 -13.64 4.42 7.99
C ASP A 85 -13.77 3.76 6.61
N ILE A 86 -13.56 2.45 6.57
CA ILE A 86 -13.68 1.67 5.34
C ILE A 86 -15.11 1.61 4.81
N ASP A 87 -16.10 1.65 5.66
CA ASP A 87 -17.50 1.62 5.25
C ASP A 87 -17.93 2.91 4.54
N GLY A 88 -17.56 4.05 5.08
CA GLY A 88 -17.75 5.35 4.44
C GLY A 88 -16.97 5.48 3.14
N PHE A 89 -15.72 4.97 3.11
CA PHE A 89 -14.94 4.92 1.87
C PHE A 89 -15.60 4.03 0.80
N CYS A 90 -16.10 2.86 1.17
CA CYS A 90 -16.71 1.91 0.23
C CYS A 90 -18.14 2.26 -0.17
N ALA A 91 -18.87 3.11 0.57
CA ALA A 91 -20.25 3.44 0.27
C ALA A 91 -20.45 3.95 -1.17
N PRO A 92 -19.75 4.99 -1.67
CA PRO A 92 -19.91 5.46 -3.04
C PRO A 92 -19.43 4.43 -4.09
N ILE A 93 -18.48 3.55 -3.73
CA ILE A 93 -18.04 2.45 -4.61
C ILE A 93 -19.19 1.44 -4.77
N ARG A 94 -19.84 1.04 -3.67
CA ARG A 94 -21.02 0.14 -3.69
C ARG A 94 -22.16 0.73 -4.54
N GLU A 95 -22.44 2.02 -4.40
CA GLU A 95 -23.44 2.73 -5.20
C GLU A 95 -23.11 2.71 -6.70
N ALA A 96 -21.85 2.92 -7.07
CA ALA A 96 -21.42 2.86 -8.46
C ALA A 96 -21.54 1.43 -9.03
N LEU A 97 -21.13 0.42 -8.26
CA LEU A 97 -21.24 -0.99 -8.63
C LEU A 97 -22.69 -1.49 -8.73
N ALA A 98 -23.61 -0.92 -7.94
CA ALA A 98 -25.04 -1.26 -7.99
C ALA A 98 -25.71 -0.86 -9.32
N LYS A 99 -25.10 0.05 -10.10
CA LYS A 99 -25.59 0.44 -11.44
C LYS A 99 -25.27 -0.60 -12.51
N LEU A 100 -24.39 -1.55 -12.23
CA LEU A 100 -24.10 -2.68 -13.13
C LEU A 100 -25.18 -3.77 -12.99
N PRO A 101 -25.49 -4.51 -14.07
CA PRO A 101 -26.36 -5.66 -14.00
C PRO A 101 -25.92 -6.67 -12.92
N ALA A 102 -26.89 -7.32 -12.29
CA ALA A 102 -26.62 -8.34 -11.25
C ALA A 102 -25.79 -9.52 -11.78
N THR A 103 -25.83 -9.77 -13.08
CA THR A 103 -25.03 -10.81 -13.75
C THR A 103 -23.55 -10.50 -13.86
N VAL A 104 -23.14 -9.25 -13.63
CA VAL A 104 -21.73 -8.86 -13.64
C VAL A 104 -21.10 -9.26 -12.31
N GLN A 105 -20.11 -10.13 -12.36
CA GLN A 105 -19.26 -10.47 -11.22
C GLN A 105 -18.36 -9.29 -10.87
N LYS A 106 -18.34 -8.89 -9.59
CA LYS A 106 -17.51 -7.83 -9.07
C LYS A 106 -16.36 -8.46 -8.29
N ILE A 107 -15.13 -8.03 -8.57
CA ILE A 107 -13.90 -8.47 -7.92
C ILE A 107 -13.18 -7.22 -7.39
N ALA A 108 -12.49 -7.34 -6.27
CA ALA A 108 -11.59 -6.34 -5.73
C ALA A 108 -10.30 -6.99 -5.22
N GLU A 109 -9.20 -6.24 -5.23
CA GLU A 109 -7.86 -6.72 -4.85
C GLU A 109 -7.27 -5.84 -3.70
N PRO A 110 -7.88 -5.79 -2.51
CA PRO A 110 -7.51 -4.86 -1.43
C PRO A 110 -6.24 -5.31 -0.69
N GLY A 111 -5.13 -5.52 -1.39
CA GLY A 111 -3.90 -6.09 -0.84
C GLY A 111 -3.38 -5.37 0.40
N ARG A 112 -2.97 -4.11 0.28
CA ARG A 112 -2.43 -3.31 1.39
C ARG A 112 -3.41 -3.21 2.56
N PHE A 113 -4.67 -2.94 2.27
CA PHE A 113 -5.70 -2.79 3.30
C PHE A 113 -5.83 -4.02 4.20
N ILE A 114 -5.70 -5.22 3.62
CA ILE A 114 -5.78 -6.49 4.36
C ILE A 114 -4.46 -6.83 5.03
N SER A 115 -3.35 -6.71 4.31
CA SER A 115 -2.06 -7.24 4.78
C SER A 115 -1.31 -6.29 5.72
N ALA A 116 -1.38 -4.97 5.51
CA ALA A 116 -0.59 -4.02 6.29
C ALA A 116 -0.84 -4.14 7.80
N PRO A 117 -2.09 -4.13 8.31
CA PRO A 117 -2.34 -4.23 9.74
C PRO A 117 -2.07 -5.63 10.32
N ALA A 118 -1.87 -6.64 9.49
CA ALA A 118 -1.73 -8.02 9.92
C ALA A 118 -0.35 -8.34 10.54
N MET A 119 0.64 -7.47 10.40
CA MET A 119 2.01 -7.72 10.89
C MET A 119 2.56 -6.54 11.67
N THR A 120 3.38 -6.88 12.64
CA THR A 120 4.18 -5.99 13.47
C THR A 120 5.64 -6.43 13.38
N SER A 121 6.56 -5.51 13.15
CA SER A 121 8.00 -5.75 13.28
C SER A 121 8.44 -5.45 14.71
N VAL A 122 9.37 -6.25 15.22
CA VAL A 122 10.01 -6.04 16.52
C VAL A 122 11.51 -6.08 16.29
N SER A 123 12.18 -4.99 16.57
CA SER A 123 13.62 -4.83 16.42
C SER A 123 14.28 -4.58 17.76
N SER A 124 15.56 -4.94 17.89
CA SER A 124 16.36 -4.72 19.09
C SER A 124 17.33 -3.57 18.90
N VAL A 125 17.56 -2.80 19.94
CA VAL A 125 18.65 -1.81 19.99
C VAL A 125 20.00 -2.56 20.05
N MET A 126 20.80 -2.46 19.00
CA MET A 126 22.14 -3.06 18.92
C MET A 126 23.23 -2.10 19.34
N GLY A 127 23.00 -0.81 19.18
CA GLY A 127 23.95 0.22 19.51
C GLY A 127 23.29 1.54 19.89
N LYS A 128 24.02 2.37 20.63
CA LYS A 128 23.56 3.66 21.10
C LYS A 128 24.71 4.68 21.03
N ALA A 129 24.38 5.90 20.59
CA ALA A 129 25.33 7.01 20.59
C ALA A 129 24.62 8.35 20.88
N HIS A 130 25.31 9.26 21.58
CA HIS A 130 24.88 10.64 21.69
C HIS A 130 25.51 11.46 20.56
N ARG A 131 24.65 12.18 19.79
CA ARG A 131 25.10 13.04 18.69
C ARG A 131 24.34 14.38 18.77
N GLY A 132 25.05 15.41 19.21
CA GLY A 132 24.42 16.69 19.49
C GLY A 132 23.41 16.59 20.64
N ASP A 133 22.19 17.01 20.39
CA ASP A 133 21.06 16.97 21.32
C ASP A 133 20.18 15.71 21.16
N LYS A 134 20.59 14.76 20.32
CA LYS A 134 19.84 13.54 20.02
C LYS A 134 20.55 12.28 20.49
N ILE A 135 19.72 11.29 20.87
CA ILE A 135 20.19 9.93 21.11
C ILE A 135 19.92 9.11 19.83
N TRP A 136 20.98 8.50 19.29
CA TRP A 136 20.89 7.60 18.13
C TRP A 136 20.83 6.16 18.63
N TYR A 137 19.81 5.45 18.19
CA TYR A 137 19.65 4.01 18.39
C TYR A 137 19.83 3.30 17.06
N TYR A 138 20.77 2.36 17.02
CA TYR A 138 21.00 1.49 15.87
C TYR A 138 20.30 0.17 16.12
N LEU A 139 19.36 -0.19 15.22
CA LEU A 139 18.54 -1.36 15.33
C LEU A 139 19.08 -2.51 14.47
N ASP A 140 18.64 -3.74 14.77
CA ASP A 140 18.91 -4.93 13.95
C ASP A 140 18.02 -5.05 12.71
N ASP A 141 17.20 -4.05 12.42
CA ASP A 141 16.33 -3.95 11.24
C ASP A 141 16.32 -2.49 10.76
N GLY A 142 16.05 -2.28 9.47
CA GLY A 142 16.16 -0.94 8.88
C GLY A 142 15.43 -0.82 7.53
N LEU A 143 15.80 0.20 6.77
CA LEU A 143 15.20 0.52 5.47
C LEU A 143 15.45 -0.56 4.41
N TYR A 144 16.52 -1.34 4.54
CA TYR A 144 16.80 -2.45 3.64
C TYR A 144 16.09 -3.74 4.05
N GLY A 145 15.56 -3.79 5.28
CA GLY A 145 14.74 -4.85 5.86
C GLY A 145 13.25 -4.50 5.87
N SER A 146 12.65 -4.59 7.06
CA SER A 146 11.19 -4.43 7.23
C SER A 146 10.68 -3.01 6.99
N TYR A 147 11.53 -1.99 7.10
CA TYR A 147 11.15 -0.59 6.86
C TYR A 147 11.29 -0.16 5.40
N ASN A 148 11.46 -1.10 4.49
CA ASN A 148 11.72 -0.88 3.07
C ASN A 148 10.65 -0.03 2.35
N GLY A 149 9.40 -0.08 2.78
CA GLY A 149 8.32 0.75 2.24
C GLY A 149 8.56 2.26 2.39
N GLN A 150 9.47 2.70 3.26
CA GLN A 150 9.87 4.11 3.32
C GLN A 150 10.62 4.56 2.07
N LEU A 151 11.41 3.67 1.45
CA LEU A 151 12.17 3.97 0.23
C LEU A 151 11.28 4.06 -1.01
N TYR A 152 10.35 3.12 -1.16
CA TYR A 152 9.57 2.97 -2.40
C TYR A 152 8.21 3.65 -2.36
N ASP A 153 7.52 3.59 -1.21
CA ASP A 153 6.17 4.11 -1.02
C ASP A 153 6.12 5.38 -0.18
N HIS A 154 7.26 5.82 0.36
CA HIS A 154 7.38 6.97 1.27
C HIS A 154 6.46 6.86 2.50
N VAL A 155 6.22 5.63 2.95
CA VAL A 155 5.39 5.34 4.12
C VAL A 155 6.14 5.73 5.39
N THR A 156 5.44 6.34 6.34
CA THR A 156 5.96 6.56 7.69
C THR A 156 5.27 5.56 8.62
N TYR A 157 6.00 4.54 9.06
CA TYR A 157 5.44 3.51 9.94
C TYR A 157 5.25 4.04 11.36
N PRO A 158 4.15 3.66 12.05
CA PRO A 158 4.01 3.91 13.49
C PRO A 158 5.05 3.11 14.26
N VAL A 159 5.92 3.83 14.97
CA VAL A 159 6.99 3.22 15.77
C VAL A 159 6.81 3.59 17.23
N SER A 160 6.97 2.61 18.11
CA SER A 160 6.87 2.77 19.56
C SER A 160 7.84 1.82 20.27
N THR A 161 7.93 1.95 21.60
CA THR A 161 8.60 0.98 22.46
C THR A 161 7.62 0.48 23.51
N PRO A 162 7.76 -0.78 23.98
CA PRO A 162 6.94 -1.30 25.08
C PRO A 162 7.35 -0.71 26.45
N TYR A 163 8.45 0.04 26.50
CA TYR A 163 8.96 0.59 27.75
C TYR A 163 8.41 2.01 27.97
N ALA A 164 7.96 2.28 29.19
CA ALA A 164 7.40 3.57 29.59
C ALA A 164 8.13 4.13 30.84
N HIS A 165 9.45 3.92 30.90
CA HIS A 165 10.27 4.35 32.01
C HIS A 165 11.09 5.59 31.65
N GLY A 166 11.21 6.49 32.63
CA GLY A 166 12.09 7.65 32.52
C GLY A 166 11.53 8.82 31.70
N GLU A 167 12.38 9.78 31.47
CA GLU A 167 12.11 10.98 30.67
C GLU A 167 12.20 10.67 29.18
N LEU A 168 11.39 11.32 28.36
CA LEU A 168 11.44 11.21 26.91
C LEU A 168 12.52 12.12 26.34
N HIS A 169 13.36 11.56 25.47
CA HIS A 169 14.44 12.25 24.78
C HIS A 169 14.19 12.30 23.28
N ASN A 170 14.70 13.32 22.63
CA ASN A 170 14.72 13.39 21.17
C ASN A 170 15.70 12.36 20.62
N ALA A 171 15.18 11.44 19.81
CA ALA A 171 15.93 10.28 19.32
C ALA A 171 15.89 10.15 17.80
N VAL A 172 16.88 9.40 17.28
CA VAL A 172 16.94 8.92 15.91
C VAL A 172 16.99 7.40 15.94
N LEU A 173 16.12 6.76 15.16
CA LEU A 173 16.15 5.32 14.92
C LEU A 173 16.83 5.07 13.58
N SER A 174 17.91 4.32 13.56
CA SER A 174 18.73 3.99 12.39
C SER A 174 18.80 2.47 12.22
N GLY A 175 18.85 2.02 10.97
CA GLY A 175 19.10 0.61 10.69
C GLY A 175 20.56 0.23 10.84
N PRO A 176 20.89 -1.06 10.58
CA PRO A 176 22.22 -1.62 10.85
C PRO A 176 23.23 -1.37 9.73
N THR A 177 22.79 -0.90 8.55
CA THR A 177 23.68 -0.83 7.39
C THR A 177 24.59 0.40 7.41
N CYS A 178 25.63 0.38 6.60
CA CYS A 178 26.56 1.50 6.47
C CYS A 178 26.01 2.66 5.63
N ASP A 179 24.83 2.50 5.04
CA ASP A 179 24.22 3.53 4.22
C ASP A 179 23.61 4.65 5.08
N SER A 180 23.95 5.89 4.76
CA SER A 180 23.46 7.06 5.49
C SER A 180 21.95 7.30 5.34
N VAL A 181 21.30 6.70 4.35
CA VAL A 181 19.84 6.77 4.17
C VAL A 181 19.10 5.81 5.09
N ASP A 182 19.80 4.84 5.71
CA ASP A 182 19.21 3.83 6.58
C ASP A 182 18.78 4.42 7.94
N VAL A 183 17.88 5.39 7.88
CA VAL A 183 17.26 6.09 9.01
C VAL A 183 15.74 5.87 8.99
N ILE A 184 15.27 5.13 9.98
CA ILE A 184 13.83 4.78 10.11
C ILE A 184 13.04 6.02 10.53
N ARG A 185 13.54 6.75 11.53
CA ARG A 185 12.87 7.94 12.07
C ARG A 185 13.88 8.91 12.67
N ASP A 186 13.77 10.17 12.29
CA ASP A 186 14.45 11.29 12.96
C ASP A 186 13.42 12.11 13.75
N GLY A 187 13.78 12.52 14.95
CA GLY A 187 12.97 13.37 15.81
C GLY A 187 11.81 12.63 16.50
N ILE A 188 11.99 11.38 16.87
CA ILE A 188 11.03 10.62 17.68
C ILE A 188 11.34 10.81 19.18
N MET A 189 10.28 10.98 19.99
CA MET A 189 10.41 11.06 21.45
C MET A 189 10.34 9.67 22.05
N LEU A 190 11.44 9.21 22.64
CA LEU A 190 11.56 7.89 23.27
C LEU A 190 12.18 8.00 24.67
N PRO A 191 11.87 7.05 25.57
CA PRO A 191 12.64 6.89 26.80
C PRO A 191 14.08 6.50 26.49
N ASP A 192 14.96 6.60 27.48
CA ASP A 192 16.35 6.18 27.31
C ASP A 192 16.44 4.65 27.24
N LEU A 193 16.53 4.12 26.00
CA LEU A 193 16.60 2.69 25.76
C LEU A 193 18.01 2.14 25.99
N ALA A 194 18.08 0.98 26.63
CA ALA A 194 19.31 0.18 26.75
C ALA A 194 19.53 -0.70 25.50
N ILE A 195 20.77 -1.16 25.30
CA ILE A 195 21.08 -2.17 24.29
C ILE A 195 20.33 -3.46 24.64
N GLY A 196 19.68 -4.05 23.63
CA GLY A 196 18.82 -5.21 23.76
C GLY A 196 17.34 -4.88 24.02
N GLU A 197 17.00 -3.63 24.33
CA GLU A 197 15.59 -3.21 24.42
C GLU A 197 14.93 -3.11 23.04
N LEU A 198 13.58 -3.21 23.02
CA LEU A 198 12.81 -3.45 21.82
C LEU A 198 12.17 -2.15 21.28
N VAL A 199 12.13 -2.08 19.96
CA VAL A 199 11.37 -1.09 19.18
C VAL A 199 10.34 -1.83 18.35
N VAL A 200 9.11 -1.34 18.34
CA VAL A 200 7.95 -1.97 17.71
C VAL A 200 7.46 -1.11 16.56
N GLY A 201 7.53 -1.64 15.34
CA GLY A 201 6.95 -1.05 14.15
C GLY A 201 5.61 -1.70 13.84
N ARG A 202 4.53 -0.92 13.73
CA ARG A 202 3.19 -1.42 13.44
C ARG A 202 2.81 -1.21 11.98
N VAL A 203 1.75 -1.90 11.55
CA VAL A 203 1.22 -1.81 10.16
C VAL A 203 2.27 -2.23 9.12
N MET A 204 3.04 -3.28 9.42
CA MET A 204 4.23 -3.68 8.67
C MET A 204 3.98 -4.88 7.74
N GLY A 205 2.72 -5.20 7.37
CA GLY A 205 2.39 -6.40 6.59
C GLY A 205 2.35 -6.22 5.07
N ALA A 206 2.55 -4.99 4.57
CA ALA A 206 2.47 -4.70 3.14
C ALA A 206 3.71 -3.96 2.64
N TYR A 207 4.33 -4.50 1.56
CA TYR A 207 5.48 -3.89 0.88
C TYR A 207 6.65 -3.55 1.83
N THR A 208 6.93 -4.47 2.72
CA THR A 208 7.99 -4.44 3.73
C THR A 208 9.03 -5.51 3.40
N TRP A 209 9.10 -6.57 4.18
CA TRP A 209 10.03 -7.68 3.96
C TRP A 209 9.96 -8.29 2.55
N ALA A 210 8.79 -8.27 1.89
CA ALA A 210 8.63 -8.77 0.52
C ALA A 210 9.48 -8.02 -0.53
N SER A 211 9.87 -6.78 -0.25
CA SER A 211 10.74 -5.95 -1.10
C SER A 211 12.10 -5.65 -0.47
N ALA A 212 12.40 -6.27 0.67
CA ALA A 212 13.69 -6.17 1.34
C ALA A 212 14.85 -6.68 0.49
N SER A 213 16.05 -6.25 0.80
CA SER A 213 17.27 -6.72 0.17
C SER A 213 18.24 -7.25 1.23
N THR A 214 19.24 -8.01 0.78
CA THR A 214 20.35 -8.49 1.62
C THR A 214 21.54 -7.53 1.60
N PHE A 215 21.31 -6.25 1.41
CA PHE A 215 22.37 -5.24 1.42
C PHE A 215 23.13 -5.27 2.75
N ASN A 216 24.46 -5.31 2.70
CA ASN A 216 25.38 -5.54 3.83
C ASN A 216 25.16 -6.87 4.58
N PHE A 217 24.39 -7.81 4.02
CA PHE A 217 24.13 -9.13 4.64
C PHE A 217 23.37 -9.06 5.99
N PHE A 218 22.55 -8.04 6.17
CA PHE A 218 21.60 -7.92 7.28
C PHE A 218 20.22 -8.43 6.86
#